data_dd093404875b5b303da1d40b33f207e7
#
_entry.id   dd093404875b5b303da1d40b33f207e7
#
_cell.length_a   1.000
_cell.length_b   1.000
_cell.length_c   1.000
_cell.angle_alpha   90.00
_cell.angle_beta   90.00
_cell.angle_gamma   90.00
#
_symmetry.space_group_name_H-M   'P 1'
#
loop_
_entity.id
_entity.type
_entity.pdbx_description
1 polymer ?
#
loop_
_entity_poly.entity_id
_entity_poly.type
_entity_poly.pdbx_seq_one_letter_code
_entity_poly.pdbx_strand_id
1 'polypeptide(L)'
;MIPSGISGELKRFTQPVATELEITEIADREMKLPGGGKALLFEKPTVNGVVSPFPVAINTLGSYKRMAMSMGANTVEEVANELGSLMKAKPPTSFKEAIKLFSTAIELRHAKPKVVKTGPCKEVVQKYDAPQSRK
;
A
#
# COMPACT_ATOMS: atom_id res chain seq x y z
N MET A 1 4.95 13.77 -2.94
CA MET A 1 5.97 13.66 -4.01
C MET A 1 6.26 12.18 -4.18
N ILE A 2 5.91 11.58 -5.33
CA ILE A 2 6.16 10.14 -5.57
C ILE A 2 7.65 10.00 -5.88
N PRO A 3 8.40 9.12 -5.18
CA PRO A 3 9.83 8.95 -5.41
C PRO A 3 10.12 8.61 -6.88
N SER A 4 11.18 9.19 -7.43
CA SER A 4 11.65 9.01 -8.81
C SER A 4 12.02 7.55 -9.20
N GLY A 5 12.06 6.64 -8.23
CA GLY A 5 12.33 5.20 -8.45
C GLY A 5 11.18 4.39 -9.06
N ILE A 6 9.99 5.00 -9.24
CA ILE A 6 8.81 4.35 -9.83
C ILE A 6 8.77 4.54 -11.37
N SER A 7 9.84 5.10 -11.94
CA SER A 7 9.95 5.29 -13.40
C SER A 7 9.79 3.93 -14.11
N GLY A 8 8.72 3.82 -14.88
CA GLY A 8 8.39 2.62 -15.66
C GLY A 8 7.36 1.67 -15.03
N GLU A 9 7.08 1.74 -13.72
CA GLU A 9 6.12 0.87 -13.03
C GLU A 9 4.72 1.48 -12.90
N LEU A 10 4.53 2.75 -13.29
CA LEU A 10 3.26 3.47 -13.20
C LEU A 10 2.79 3.92 -14.58
N LYS A 11 1.53 3.64 -14.89
CA LYS A 11 0.80 4.16 -16.05
C LYS A 11 -0.28 5.13 -15.57
N ARG A 12 -0.26 6.36 -16.09
CA ARG A 12 -1.18 7.43 -15.70
C ARG A 12 -2.23 7.66 -16.78
N PHE A 13 -3.48 7.80 -16.37
CA PHE A 13 -4.62 8.15 -17.20
C PHE A 13 -5.10 9.55 -16.81
N THR A 14 -4.82 10.53 -17.65
CA THR A 14 -5.18 11.94 -17.43
C THR A 14 -6.55 12.30 -17.98
N GLN A 15 -7.09 11.44 -18.86
CA GLN A 15 -8.43 11.58 -19.40
C GLN A 15 -9.48 11.10 -18.40
N PRO A 16 -10.71 11.62 -18.46
CA PRO A 16 -11.83 11.07 -17.69
C PRO A 16 -12.06 9.58 -18.03
N VAL A 17 -12.24 8.75 -17.00
CA VAL A 17 -12.52 7.31 -17.13
C VAL A 17 -13.63 6.94 -16.16
N ALA A 18 -14.64 6.21 -16.64
CA ALA A 18 -15.78 5.82 -15.82
C ALA A 18 -15.41 4.79 -14.77
N THR A 19 -15.92 4.96 -13.56
CA THR A 19 -15.76 3.97 -12.48
C THR A 19 -16.59 2.71 -12.75
N GLU A 20 -17.71 2.86 -13.47
CA GLU A 20 -18.58 1.76 -13.87
C GLU A 20 -17.92 0.95 -14.99
N LEU A 21 -17.33 -0.18 -14.65
CA LEU A 21 -16.73 -1.21 -15.53
C LEU A 21 -15.47 -0.76 -16.29
N GLU A 22 -15.32 0.49 -16.72
CA GLU A 22 -14.22 0.92 -17.59
C GLU A 22 -12.86 0.84 -16.88
N ILE A 23 -12.76 1.37 -15.67
CA ILE A 23 -11.55 1.26 -14.84
C ILE A 23 -11.22 -0.21 -14.57
N THR A 24 -12.23 -1.03 -14.27
CA THR A 24 -12.08 -2.45 -13.99
C THR A 24 -11.56 -3.21 -15.22
N GLU A 25 -12.11 -2.93 -16.40
CA GLU A 25 -11.68 -3.57 -17.65
C GLU A 25 -10.23 -3.22 -17.99
N ILE A 26 -9.85 -1.94 -17.86
CA ILE A 26 -8.46 -1.50 -18.07
C ILE A 26 -7.52 -2.19 -17.08
N ALA A 27 -7.92 -2.28 -15.81
CA ALA A 27 -7.14 -2.90 -14.76
C ALA A 27 -6.99 -4.43 -14.99
N ASP A 28 -8.05 -5.11 -15.37
CA ASP A 28 -8.05 -6.55 -15.66
C ASP A 28 -7.06 -6.90 -16.78
N ARG A 29 -7.07 -6.13 -17.86
CA ARG A 29 -6.11 -6.31 -18.97
C ARG A 29 -4.67 -6.09 -18.53
N GLU A 30 -4.42 -5.05 -17.73
CA GLU A 30 -3.07 -4.74 -17.25
C GLU A 30 -2.56 -5.82 -16.29
N MET A 31 -3.38 -6.27 -15.35
CA MET A 31 -3.00 -7.29 -14.35
C MET A 31 -2.68 -8.66 -14.98
N LYS A 32 -3.26 -8.97 -16.14
CA LYS A 32 -3.01 -10.21 -16.88
C LYS A 32 -1.72 -10.20 -17.70
N LEU A 33 -1.03 -9.06 -17.78
CA LEU A 33 0.27 -8.99 -18.46
C LEU A 33 1.35 -9.76 -17.69
N PRO A 34 2.37 -10.29 -18.39
CA PRO A 34 3.51 -10.93 -17.73
C PRO A 34 4.12 -10.04 -16.64
N GLY A 35 4.39 -10.63 -15.48
CA GLY A 35 4.93 -9.90 -14.33
C GLY A 35 3.90 -9.03 -13.57
N GLY A 36 2.59 -9.18 -13.88
CA GLY A 36 1.51 -8.49 -13.18
C GLY A 36 1.24 -7.06 -13.68
N GLY A 37 1.80 -6.67 -14.83
CA GLY A 37 1.61 -5.36 -15.46
C GLY A 37 2.07 -4.20 -14.58
N LYS A 38 1.65 -2.99 -14.90
CA LYS A 38 1.99 -1.75 -14.19
C LYS A 38 0.93 -1.36 -13.17
N ALA A 39 1.31 -0.54 -12.20
CA ALA A 39 0.35 0.21 -11.40
C ALA A 39 -0.37 1.23 -12.29
N LEU A 40 -1.65 1.45 -12.05
CA LEU A 40 -2.50 2.38 -12.81
C LEU A 40 -2.93 3.51 -11.89
N LEU A 41 -2.86 4.74 -12.37
CA LEU A 41 -3.39 5.92 -11.69
C LEU A 41 -4.36 6.64 -12.62
N PHE A 42 -5.62 6.63 -12.25
CA PHE A 42 -6.69 7.38 -12.92
C PHE A 42 -6.86 8.72 -12.21
N GLU A 43 -6.44 9.80 -12.86
CA GLU A 43 -6.45 11.14 -12.25
C GLU A 43 -7.84 11.78 -12.25
N LYS A 44 -8.69 11.38 -13.17
CA LYS A 44 -10.04 11.93 -13.34
C LYS A 44 -11.10 10.82 -13.46
N PRO A 45 -11.28 9.99 -12.42
CA PRO A 45 -12.35 9.00 -12.46
C PRO A 45 -13.71 9.70 -12.45
N THR A 46 -14.68 9.18 -13.20
CA THR A 46 -16.04 9.73 -13.24
C THR A 46 -17.04 8.78 -12.61
N VAL A 47 -17.98 9.33 -11.86
CA VAL A 47 -19.13 8.64 -11.28
C VAL A 47 -20.38 9.30 -11.83
N ASN A 48 -21.23 8.54 -12.51
CA ASN A 48 -22.43 9.07 -13.18
C ASN A 48 -22.12 10.28 -14.10
N GLY A 49 -20.97 10.23 -14.81
CA GLY A 49 -20.53 11.29 -15.70
C GLY A 49 -19.90 12.53 -15.03
N VAL A 50 -19.82 12.56 -13.70
CA VAL A 50 -19.21 13.66 -12.94
C VAL A 50 -17.79 13.24 -12.48
N VAL A 51 -16.81 14.12 -12.72
CA VAL A 51 -15.44 13.86 -12.30
C VAL A 51 -15.34 13.86 -10.76
N SER A 52 -14.81 12.76 -10.21
CA SER A 52 -14.53 12.66 -8.78
C SER A 52 -13.35 13.56 -8.38
N PRO A 53 -13.38 14.20 -7.21
CA PRO A 53 -12.23 14.95 -6.69
C PRO A 53 -11.08 14.03 -6.24
N PHE A 54 -11.31 12.72 -6.14
CA PHE A 54 -10.32 11.75 -5.69
C PHE A 54 -9.83 10.90 -6.86
N PRO A 55 -8.51 10.83 -7.09
CA PRO A 55 -7.94 9.90 -8.05
C PRO A 55 -8.07 8.44 -7.57
N VAL A 56 -8.03 7.51 -8.52
CA VAL A 56 -8.08 6.06 -8.22
C VAL A 56 -6.76 5.43 -8.62
N ALA A 57 -6.14 4.69 -7.70
CA ALA A 57 -4.96 3.89 -7.96
C ALA A 57 -5.30 2.40 -7.86
N ILE A 58 -4.91 1.62 -8.87
CA ILE A 58 -5.17 0.18 -8.95
C ILE A 58 -3.88 -0.55 -9.28
N ASN A 59 -3.81 -1.83 -8.92
CA ASN A 59 -2.66 -2.72 -9.18
C ASN A 59 -1.34 -2.22 -8.58
N THR A 60 -1.40 -1.45 -7.49
CA THR A 60 -0.22 -0.85 -6.87
C THR A 60 0.77 -1.88 -6.34
N LEU A 61 0.31 -3.04 -5.89
CA LEU A 61 1.11 -4.15 -5.39
C LEU A 61 1.12 -5.38 -6.32
N GLY A 62 0.72 -5.22 -7.58
CA GLY A 62 0.57 -6.32 -8.54
C GLY A 62 1.87 -6.91 -9.11
N SER A 63 3.05 -6.51 -8.61
CA SER A 63 4.32 -7.16 -8.96
C SER A 63 5.22 -7.31 -7.73
N TYR A 64 6.06 -8.35 -7.72
CA TYR A 64 7.03 -8.56 -6.64
C TYR A 64 7.95 -7.35 -6.44
N LYS A 65 8.33 -6.70 -7.53
CA LYS A 65 9.13 -5.46 -7.47
C LYS A 65 8.42 -4.35 -6.69
N ARG A 66 7.14 -4.08 -7.00
CA ARG A 66 6.37 -3.05 -6.29
C ARG A 66 6.07 -3.45 -4.85
N MET A 67 5.86 -4.75 -4.58
CA MET A 67 5.75 -5.26 -3.21
C MET A 67 7.04 -5.01 -2.42
N ALA A 68 8.20 -5.35 -2.96
CA ALA A 68 9.50 -5.07 -2.33
C ALA A 68 9.69 -3.56 -2.08
N MET A 69 9.41 -2.72 -3.09
CA MET A 69 9.49 -1.26 -2.97
C MET A 69 8.60 -0.70 -1.86
N SER A 70 7.39 -1.26 -1.67
CA SER A 70 6.47 -0.83 -0.59
C SER A 70 7.01 -1.14 0.81
N MET A 71 7.90 -2.12 0.92
CA MET A 71 8.58 -2.53 2.15
C MET A 71 9.99 -1.91 2.28
N GLY A 72 10.38 -1.01 1.36
CA GLY A 72 11.68 -0.35 1.38
C GLY A 72 12.86 -1.21 0.90
N ALA A 73 12.60 -2.34 0.23
CA ALA A 73 13.59 -3.27 -0.27
C ALA A 73 13.64 -3.28 -1.80
N ASN A 74 14.68 -3.87 -2.38
CA ASN A 74 14.81 -4.06 -3.83
C ASN A 74 14.14 -5.35 -4.29
N THR A 75 14.15 -6.39 -3.46
CA THR A 75 13.54 -7.69 -3.76
C THR A 75 12.76 -8.23 -2.56
N VAL A 76 11.79 -9.09 -2.83
CA VAL A 76 11.01 -9.78 -1.77
C VAL A 76 11.90 -10.73 -0.96
N GLU A 77 12.93 -11.29 -1.61
CA GLU A 77 13.92 -12.16 -0.96
C GLU A 77 14.75 -11.41 0.10
N GLU A 78 15.08 -10.12 -0.14
CA GLU A 78 15.74 -9.28 0.88
C GLU A 78 14.87 -9.16 2.12
N VAL A 79 13.58 -8.89 1.94
CA VAL A 79 12.61 -8.81 3.06
C VAL A 79 12.50 -10.13 3.79
N ALA A 80 12.39 -11.24 3.06
CA ALA A 80 12.31 -12.58 3.64
C ALA A 80 13.56 -12.93 4.45
N ASN A 81 14.75 -12.58 3.95
CA ASN A 81 16.01 -12.81 4.62
C ASN A 81 16.14 -11.95 5.90
N GLU A 82 15.71 -10.69 5.84
CA GLU A 82 15.71 -9.81 7.00
C GLU A 82 14.79 -10.35 8.10
N LEU A 83 13.55 -10.70 7.77
CA LEU A 83 12.60 -11.32 8.69
C LEU A 83 13.12 -12.65 9.24
N GLY A 84 13.70 -13.50 8.37
CA GLY A 84 14.31 -14.76 8.78
C GLY A 84 15.49 -14.58 9.74
N SER A 85 16.28 -13.53 9.57
CA SER A 85 17.39 -13.19 10.48
C SER A 85 16.87 -12.75 11.85
N LEU A 86 15.80 -11.95 11.89
CA LEU A 86 15.14 -11.53 13.13
C LEU A 86 14.55 -12.71 13.90
N MET A 87 13.90 -13.65 13.20
CA MET A 87 13.34 -14.86 13.81
C MET A 87 14.41 -15.81 14.37
N LYS A 88 15.60 -15.83 13.76
CA LYS A 88 16.74 -16.66 14.20
C LYS A 88 17.64 -15.95 15.20
N ALA A 89 17.36 -14.72 15.57
CA ALA A 89 18.16 -13.95 16.51
C ALA A 89 18.22 -14.67 17.85
N LYS A 90 19.44 -15.07 18.25
CA LYS A 90 19.72 -15.65 19.56
C LYS A 90 19.90 -14.54 20.59
N PRO A 91 19.71 -14.84 21.90
CA PRO A 91 20.07 -13.89 22.95
C PRO A 91 21.53 -13.45 22.80
N PRO A 92 21.85 -12.17 23.04
CA PRO A 92 23.21 -11.66 22.89
C PRO A 92 24.16 -12.38 23.87
N THR A 93 25.26 -12.84 23.33
CA THR A 93 26.31 -13.51 24.12
C THR A 93 27.45 -12.57 24.53
N SER A 94 27.50 -11.37 23.91
CA SER A 94 28.50 -10.35 24.17
C SER A 94 27.88 -8.97 24.37
N PHE A 95 28.60 -8.09 25.08
CA PHE A 95 28.18 -6.70 25.33
C PHE A 95 28.00 -5.90 24.02
N LYS A 96 28.85 -6.15 23.00
CA LYS A 96 28.70 -5.51 21.67
C LYS A 96 27.43 -5.94 20.95
N GLU A 97 27.08 -7.22 21.03
CA GLU A 97 25.83 -7.75 20.47
C GLU A 97 24.61 -7.18 21.19
N ALA A 98 24.71 -7.03 22.52
CA ALA A 98 23.64 -6.41 23.30
C ALA A 98 23.39 -4.96 22.89
N ILE A 99 24.44 -4.16 22.64
CA ILE A 99 24.29 -2.77 22.16
C ILE A 99 23.63 -2.75 20.77
N LYS A 100 24.02 -3.64 19.86
CA LYS A 100 23.40 -3.72 18.53
C LYS A 100 21.92 -4.12 18.60
N LEU A 101 21.58 -5.08 19.45
CA LEU A 101 20.19 -5.46 19.69
C LEU A 101 19.38 -4.34 20.33
N PHE A 102 19.99 -3.55 21.21
CA PHE A 102 19.35 -2.41 21.84
C PHE A 102 19.04 -1.29 20.83
N SER A 103 19.93 -1.00 19.87
CA SER A 103 19.65 -0.04 18.79
C SER A 103 18.48 -0.49 17.92
N THR A 104 18.43 -1.76 17.52
CA THR A 104 17.32 -2.34 16.77
C THR A 104 16.00 -2.33 17.57
N ALA A 105 16.06 -2.58 18.89
CA ALA A 105 14.89 -2.50 19.76
C ALA A 105 14.34 -1.07 19.90
N ILE A 106 15.21 -0.05 19.85
CA ILE A 106 14.79 1.37 19.82
C ILE A 106 14.05 1.68 18.52
N GLU A 107 14.51 1.18 17.39
CA GLU A 107 13.82 1.35 16.09
C GLU A 107 12.45 0.65 16.11
N LEU A 108 12.38 -0.56 16.65
CA LEU A 108 11.12 -1.31 16.82
C LEU A 108 10.10 -0.60 17.73
N ARG A 109 10.54 0.31 18.60
CA ARG A 109 9.63 1.13 19.43
C ARG A 109 8.64 1.94 18.58
N HIS A 110 9.04 2.32 17.36
CA HIS A 110 8.18 3.05 16.43
C HIS A 110 7.15 2.16 15.73
N ALA A 111 7.32 0.84 15.74
CA ALA A 111 6.38 -0.12 15.19
C ALA A 111 5.11 -0.30 16.06
N LYS A 112 5.15 0.13 17.34
CA LYS A 112 4.00 0.02 18.23
C LYS A 112 2.89 0.97 17.79
N PRO A 113 1.64 0.49 17.55
CA PRO A 113 0.52 1.34 17.22
C PRO A 113 0.28 2.42 18.26
N LYS A 114 0.13 3.67 17.81
CA LYS A 114 -0.21 4.80 18.69
C LYS A 114 -1.72 4.95 18.74
N VAL A 115 -2.29 4.83 19.93
CA VAL A 115 -3.71 5.11 20.14
C VAL A 115 -3.91 6.63 20.22
N VAL A 116 -4.72 7.18 19.32
CA VAL A 116 -5.08 8.60 19.30
C VAL A 116 -6.57 8.77 19.59
N LYS A 117 -6.93 9.82 20.35
CA LYS A 117 -8.32 10.12 20.67
C LYS A 117 -9.08 10.67 19.45
N THR A 118 -8.41 11.46 18.61
CA THR A 118 -8.97 12.09 17.42
C THR A 118 -8.01 11.95 16.24
N GLY A 119 -8.52 12.11 15.02
CA GLY A 119 -7.73 12.10 13.80
C GLY A 119 -8.60 12.45 12.59
N PRO A 120 -8.01 12.82 11.44
CA PRO A 120 -8.76 13.19 10.24
C PRO A 120 -9.80 12.16 9.82
N CYS A 121 -9.52 10.86 10.02
CA CYS A 121 -10.43 9.76 9.68
C CYS A 121 -11.66 9.69 10.61
N LYS A 122 -11.74 10.51 11.67
CA LYS A 122 -12.86 10.55 12.62
C LYS A 122 -13.74 11.79 12.44
N GLU A 123 -13.44 12.66 11.49
CA GLU A 123 -14.19 13.89 11.23
C GLU A 123 -15.56 13.61 10.62
N VAL A 124 -15.64 12.55 9.79
CA VAL A 124 -16.91 12.11 9.19
C VAL A 124 -17.23 10.72 9.69
N VAL A 125 -18.30 10.59 10.45
CA VAL A 125 -18.82 9.31 10.96
C VAL A 125 -20.15 9.01 10.30
N GLN A 126 -20.19 8.03 9.41
CA GLN A 126 -21.43 7.51 8.86
C GLN A 126 -21.93 6.38 9.75
N LYS A 127 -23.11 6.55 10.35
CA LYS A 127 -23.79 5.50 11.08
C LYS A 127 -24.65 4.71 10.11
N TYR A 128 -24.54 3.40 10.14
CA TYR A 128 -25.44 2.51 9.42
C TYR A 128 -26.79 2.49 10.13
N ASP A 129 -27.80 3.06 9.51
CA ASP A 129 -29.16 2.86 9.94
C ASP A 129 -29.59 1.48 9.46
N ALA A 130 -29.92 0.57 10.40
CA ALA A 130 -30.39 -0.75 10.06
C ALA A 130 -31.59 -0.62 9.08
N PRO A 131 -31.63 -1.40 7.99
CA PRO A 131 -32.74 -1.31 7.06
C PRO A 131 -34.03 -1.57 7.81
N GLN A 132 -34.97 -0.62 7.73
CA GLN A 132 -36.30 -0.85 8.28
C GLN A 132 -36.83 -2.11 7.63
N SER A 133 -37.14 -3.13 8.43
CA SER A 133 -37.77 -4.35 7.95
C SER A 133 -39.05 -3.97 7.20
N ARG A 134 -39.04 -4.17 5.89
CA ARG A 134 -40.28 -4.05 5.10
C ARG A 134 -41.29 -4.99 5.69
N LYS A 135 -42.34 -4.43 6.30
CA LYS A 135 -43.55 -5.15 6.65
C LYS A 135 -44.28 -5.54 5.38
#